data_facdb575f193f9e0a9e729eb265ea7da
#
_entry.id   facdb575f193f9e0a9e729eb265ea7da
#
_cell.length_a   1.000
_cell.length_b   1.000
_cell.length_c   1.000
_cell.angle_alpha   90.00
_cell.angle_beta   90.00
_cell.angle_gamma   90.00
#
_symmetry.space_group_name_H-M   'P 1'
#
loop_
_entity.id
_entity.type
_entity.pdbx_description
1 polymer ?
#
loop_
_entity_poly.entity_id
_entity_poly.type
_entity_poly.pdbx_seq_one_letter_code
_entity_poly.pdbx_strand_id
1 'polypeptide(L)'
;MPAAKRAKKATRAKKSTKAAIPAATKKILLVDDDAEIIESMRTILEAKGYTVMVARDGSQGIAVAERENPDLVILDTMMPKRSGFLVLEKLRREYGHPIHIIMVTANEVNRHRAYAEMLGVDDYIRKPFAMERLLESVQKLLA
;
A
#
# COMPACT_ATOMS: atom_id res chain seq x y z
N MET A 1 -12.88 25.18 14.64
CA MET A 1 -12.46 25.50 13.78
C MET A 1 -11.61 25.59 13.63
N PRO A 2 -11.85 24.86 13.94
CA PRO A 2 -11.33 24.98 13.31
C PRO A 2 -10.65 24.68 13.32
N ALA A 3 -11.15 24.26 13.68
CA ALA A 3 -10.54 24.25 13.05
C ALA A 3 -9.81 24.02 13.05
N ALA A 4 -10.01 23.67 13.29
CA ALA A 4 -9.32 23.67 12.65
C ALA A 4 -8.65 23.44 12.76
N LYS A 5 -8.47 23.05 12.71
CA LYS A 5 -7.90 22.97 12.21
C LYS A 5 -7.48 22.71 12.19
N ARG A 6 -7.69 22.33 12.44
CA ARG A 6 -7.35 22.27 11.93
C ARG A 6 -6.96 22.12 11.58
N ALA A 7 -7.68 21.72 11.76
CA ALA A 7 -7.34 21.92 10.95
C ALA A 7 -6.86 21.83 10.76
N LYS A 8 -6.72 21.42 10.70
CA LYS A 8 -6.37 21.54 10.07
C LYS A 8 -6.22 21.46 9.81
N LYS A 9 -6.63 20.97 9.77
CA LYS A 9 -6.54 21.13 9.13
C LYS A 9 -6.69 21.19 8.70
N ALA A 10 -7.34 20.68 8.72
CA ALA A 10 -7.51 21.05 7.93
C ALA A 10 -7.49 21.08 7.57
N THR A 11 -7.73 20.67 7.30
CA THR A 11 -7.78 21.05 6.60
C THR A 11 -7.83 21.00 6.32
N ARG A 12 -8.07 20.63 6.12
CA ARG A 12 -8.15 20.82 5.52
C ARG A 12 -8.49 20.75 5.11
N ALA A 13 -8.93 20.60 5.15
CA ALA A 13 -9.23 20.77 4.43
C ALA A 13 -9.37 20.80 4.05
N LYS A 14 -9.83 20.50 3.62
CA LYS A 14 -9.98 20.74 3.00
C LYS A 14 -10.39 20.75 2.58
N LYS A 15 -11.01 20.52 2.34
CA LYS A 15 -11.45 20.64 1.73
C LYS A 15 -12.12 20.55 1.40
N SER A 16 -12.65 20.30 1.32
CA SER A 16 -13.44 20.15 0.81
C SER A 16 -14.10 20.10 0.49
N THR A 17 -14.49 19.83 0.37
CA THR A 17 -15.19 19.62 -0.01
C THR A 17 -15.70 19.31 -0.16
N LYS A 18 -16.13 18.87 -0.25
CA LYS A 18 -16.48 18.32 -0.36
C LYS A 18 -16.71 17.85 -0.28
N ALA A 19 -16.93 17.55 -0.41
CA ALA A 19 -16.89 17.01 -0.27
C ALA A 19 -16.58 16.38 0.11
N ALA A 20 -16.65 16.22 0.11
CA ALA A 20 -16.59 15.39 0.59
C ALA A 20 -15.74 14.94 1.37
N ILE A 21 -15.78 14.64 2.12
CA ILE A 21 -14.96 14.15 2.78
C ILE A 21 -14.89 12.96 2.83
N PRO A 22 -14.08 12.59 2.61
CA PRO A 22 -14.01 11.28 2.66
C PRO A 22 -14.10 10.87 4.02
N ALA A 23 -15.14 10.38 4.28
CA ALA A 23 -15.36 9.89 5.54
C ALA A 23 -14.27 8.99 5.94
N ALA A 24 -13.73 8.25 5.08
CA ALA A 24 -12.65 7.38 5.44
C ALA A 24 -11.53 7.57 4.46
N THR A 25 -10.45 8.09 4.92
CA THR A 25 -9.24 8.13 4.12
C THR A 25 -8.70 6.72 4.01
N LYS A 26 -8.45 6.27 2.82
CA LYS A 26 -7.92 4.94 2.61
C LYS A 26 -6.47 4.87 3.06
N LYS A 27 -6.12 3.78 3.70
CA LYS A 27 -4.79 3.55 4.26
C LYS A 27 -4.00 2.59 3.39
N ILE A 28 -2.79 2.98 3.05
CA ILE A 28 -1.89 2.15 2.23
C ILE A 28 -0.62 1.87 3.02
N LEU A 29 -0.24 0.60 3.10
CA LEU A 29 1.01 0.20 3.72
C LEU A 29 2.01 -0.15 2.62
N LEU A 30 3.18 0.50 2.64
CA LEU A 30 4.28 0.20 1.74
C LEU A 30 5.29 -0.68 2.47
N VAL A 31 5.60 -1.85 1.91
CA VAL A 31 6.56 -2.78 2.51
C VAL A 31 7.68 -3.01 1.50
N ASP A 32 8.81 -2.36 1.72
CA ASP A 32 9.95 -2.40 0.80
C ASP A 32 11.18 -1.96 1.57
N ASP A 33 12.34 -2.52 1.27
CA ASP A 33 13.56 -2.13 1.96
C ASP A 33 14.33 -1.03 1.23
N ASP A 34 13.86 -0.62 0.05
CA ASP A 34 14.49 0.46 -0.73
C ASP A 34 13.88 1.81 -0.35
N ALA A 35 14.69 2.62 0.36
CA ALA A 35 14.21 3.92 0.85
C ALA A 35 13.79 4.87 -0.27
N GLU A 36 14.50 4.83 -1.39
CA GLU A 36 14.19 5.74 -2.50
C GLU A 36 12.85 5.42 -3.14
N ILE A 37 12.58 4.15 -3.34
CA ILE A 37 11.33 3.74 -3.96
C ILE A 37 10.16 4.00 -3.03
N ILE A 38 10.37 3.81 -1.73
CA ILE A 38 9.35 4.13 -0.72
C ILE A 38 9.01 5.61 -0.77
N GLU A 39 10.01 6.49 -0.81
CA GLU A 39 9.76 7.93 -0.85
C GLU A 39 9.04 8.35 -2.13
N SER A 40 9.40 7.75 -3.25
CA SER A 40 8.72 8.05 -4.52
C SER A 40 7.26 7.63 -4.48
N MET A 41 6.99 6.43 -4.00
CA MET A 41 5.62 5.93 -3.89
C MET A 41 4.82 6.74 -2.89
N ARG A 42 5.43 7.01 -1.73
CA ARG A 42 4.76 7.75 -0.68
C ARG A 42 4.34 9.14 -1.14
N THR A 43 5.26 9.85 -1.80
CA THR A 43 5.00 11.20 -2.28
C THR A 43 3.79 11.25 -3.20
N ILE A 44 3.74 10.35 -4.18
CA ILE A 44 2.65 10.38 -5.15
C ILE A 44 1.33 9.93 -4.52
N LEU A 45 1.37 8.97 -3.62
CA LEU A 45 0.15 8.48 -2.99
C LEU A 45 -0.43 9.48 -2.01
N GLU A 46 0.43 10.12 -1.21
CA GLU A 46 -0.04 11.15 -0.27
C GLU A 46 -0.61 12.34 -1.02
N ALA A 47 -0.04 12.68 -2.17
CA ALA A 47 -0.56 13.77 -2.99
C ALA A 47 -1.97 13.49 -3.49
N LYS A 48 -2.36 12.21 -3.56
CA LYS A 48 -3.71 11.82 -3.98
C LYS A 48 -4.67 11.67 -2.81
N GLY A 49 -4.21 11.94 -1.59
CA GLY A 49 -5.06 11.93 -0.41
C GLY A 49 -5.05 10.65 0.40
N TYR A 50 -4.21 9.69 0.05
CA TYR A 50 -4.12 8.45 0.82
C TYR A 50 -3.26 8.64 2.07
N THR A 51 -3.57 7.90 3.12
CA THR A 51 -2.73 7.83 4.31
C THR A 51 -1.73 6.70 4.08
N VAL A 52 -0.44 7.01 4.18
CA VAL A 52 0.61 6.05 3.85
C VAL A 52 1.41 5.68 5.08
N MET A 53 1.57 4.37 5.31
CA MET A 53 2.41 3.82 6.35
C MET A 53 3.54 3.04 5.69
N VAL A 54 4.65 2.89 6.37
CA VAL A 54 5.86 2.30 5.80
C VAL A 54 6.41 1.21 6.70
N ALA A 55 6.82 0.10 6.11
CA ALA A 55 7.59 -0.93 6.77
C ALA A 55 8.78 -1.28 5.89
N ARG A 56 9.90 -1.55 6.49
CA ARG A 56 11.16 -1.74 5.77
C ARG A 56 11.57 -3.20 5.64
N ASP A 57 10.83 -4.10 6.24
CA ASP A 57 11.05 -5.54 6.07
C ASP A 57 9.73 -6.29 6.31
N GLY A 58 9.74 -7.57 6.01
CA GLY A 58 8.51 -8.37 6.09
C GLY A 58 7.93 -8.50 7.49
N SER A 59 8.78 -8.64 8.49
CA SER A 59 8.29 -8.77 9.86
C SER A 59 7.64 -7.47 10.33
N GLN A 60 8.26 -6.35 10.03
CA GLN A 60 7.70 -5.04 10.34
C GLN A 60 6.39 -4.84 9.57
N GLY A 61 6.35 -5.30 8.30
CA GLY A 61 5.13 -5.18 7.48
C GLY A 61 3.96 -5.89 8.10
N ILE A 62 4.16 -7.10 8.60
CA ILE A 62 3.09 -7.85 9.25
C ILE A 62 2.64 -7.12 10.51
N ALA A 63 3.58 -6.66 11.33
CA ALA A 63 3.25 -5.96 12.57
C ALA A 63 2.43 -4.70 12.31
N VAL A 64 2.83 -3.91 11.31
CA VAL A 64 2.09 -2.69 10.96
C VAL A 64 0.71 -3.03 10.42
N ALA A 65 0.61 -4.06 9.57
CA ALA A 65 -0.67 -4.46 9.01
C ALA A 65 -1.64 -4.87 10.12
N GLU A 66 -1.16 -5.61 11.10
CA GLU A 66 -1.99 -6.03 12.23
C GLU A 66 -2.47 -4.87 13.08
N ARG A 67 -1.61 -3.89 13.28
CA ARG A 67 -1.92 -2.74 14.12
C ARG A 67 -2.81 -1.73 13.42
N GLU A 68 -2.56 -1.48 12.13
CA GLU A 68 -3.17 -0.35 11.44
C GLU A 68 -4.33 -0.71 10.50
N ASN A 69 -4.52 -1.98 10.21
CA ASN A 69 -5.60 -2.43 9.31
C ASN A 69 -5.65 -1.66 7.99
N PRO A 70 -4.59 -1.74 7.17
CA PRO A 70 -4.59 -0.98 5.91
C PRO A 70 -5.62 -1.53 4.94
N ASP A 71 -6.04 -0.68 4.01
CA ASP A 71 -6.95 -1.07 2.94
C ASP A 71 -6.18 -1.73 1.78
N LEU A 72 -4.92 -1.37 1.63
CA LEU A 72 -4.07 -1.89 0.56
C LEU A 72 -2.65 -2.03 1.09
N VAL A 73 -1.97 -3.09 0.67
CA VAL A 73 -0.54 -3.29 0.95
C VAL A 73 0.19 -3.35 -0.38
N ILE A 74 1.24 -2.54 -0.54
CA ILE A 74 2.14 -2.63 -1.68
C ILE A 74 3.41 -3.30 -1.17
N LEU A 75 3.72 -4.47 -1.70
CA LEU A 75 4.61 -5.43 -1.07
C LEU A 75 5.72 -5.86 -2.03
N ASP A 76 6.96 -5.60 -1.63
CA ASP A 76 8.13 -6.07 -2.39
C ASP A 76 8.32 -7.57 -2.16
N THR A 77 8.67 -8.30 -3.19
CA THR A 77 8.87 -9.74 -3.10
C THR A 77 10.19 -10.11 -2.43
N MET A 78 11.21 -9.27 -2.56
CA MET A 78 12.57 -9.58 -2.12
C MET A 78 13.01 -8.65 -1.00
N MET A 79 12.93 -9.13 0.23
CA MET A 79 13.31 -8.32 1.40
C MET A 79 14.12 -9.16 2.38
N PRO A 80 14.96 -8.53 3.20
CA PRO A 80 15.61 -9.24 4.28
C PRO A 80 14.59 -9.70 5.31
N LYS A 81 14.95 -10.68 6.10
CA LYS A 81 14.19 -11.28 7.20
C LYS A 81 13.02 -12.11 6.76
N ARG A 82 12.14 -11.57 5.91
CA ARG A 82 10.97 -12.34 5.48
C ARG A 82 10.57 -11.93 4.06
N SER A 83 10.49 -12.90 3.16
CA SER A 83 10.16 -12.61 1.78
C SER A 83 8.72 -12.09 1.67
N GLY A 84 8.46 -11.32 0.61
CA GLY A 84 7.12 -10.81 0.37
C GLY A 84 6.09 -11.92 0.18
N PHE A 85 6.49 -13.07 -0.35
CA PHE A 85 5.55 -14.19 -0.49
C PHE A 85 5.06 -14.71 0.85
N LEU A 86 5.95 -14.78 1.84
CA LEU A 86 5.54 -15.19 3.18
C LEU A 86 4.62 -14.18 3.83
N VAL A 87 4.87 -12.89 3.59
CA VAL A 87 3.99 -11.83 4.08
C VAL A 87 2.62 -11.95 3.44
N LEU A 88 2.57 -12.15 2.12
CA LEU A 88 1.32 -12.32 1.39
C LEU A 88 0.51 -13.49 1.94
N GLU A 89 1.18 -14.64 2.13
CA GLU A 89 0.55 -15.83 2.70
C GLU A 89 -0.09 -15.53 4.03
N LYS A 90 0.68 -14.90 4.92
CA LYS A 90 0.20 -14.62 6.26
C LYS A 90 -0.97 -13.65 6.26
N LEU A 91 -0.88 -12.61 5.44
CA LEU A 91 -1.96 -11.63 5.37
C LEU A 91 -3.25 -12.25 4.84
N ARG A 92 -3.15 -13.11 3.84
CA ARG A 92 -4.33 -13.77 3.29
C ARG A 92 -4.97 -14.72 4.29
N ARG A 93 -4.15 -15.38 5.11
CA ARG A 93 -4.65 -16.36 6.08
C ARG A 93 -5.30 -15.73 7.29
N GLU A 94 -4.80 -14.58 7.72
CA GLU A 94 -5.17 -14.04 9.03
C GLU A 94 -6.22 -12.94 9.02
N TYR A 95 -6.53 -12.37 7.86
CA TYR A 95 -7.51 -11.31 7.81
C TYR A 95 -8.85 -11.84 7.38
N GLY A 96 -9.88 -11.54 8.17
CA GLY A 96 -11.23 -12.02 7.91
C GLY A 96 -11.92 -11.28 6.77
N HIS A 97 -11.41 -10.13 6.38
CA HIS A 97 -11.93 -9.40 5.24
C HIS A 97 -10.80 -9.19 4.23
N PRO A 98 -11.12 -9.02 2.97
CA PRO A 98 -10.08 -8.90 1.95
C PRO A 98 -9.30 -7.61 2.13
N ILE A 99 -7.99 -7.74 2.14
CA ILE A 99 -7.06 -6.63 2.03
C ILE A 99 -6.57 -6.67 0.59
N HIS A 100 -6.51 -5.54 -0.07
CA HIS A 100 -5.94 -5.51 -1.42
C HIS A 100 -4.42 -5.58 -1.31
N ILE A 101 -3.81 -6.39 -2.15
CA ILE A 101 -2.35 -6.54 -2.16
C ILE A 101 -1.83 -6.40 -3.57
N ILE A 102 -0.90 -5.47 -3.74
CA ILE A 102 -0.14 -5.30 -4.98
C ILE A 102 1.29 -5.75 -4.67
N MET A 103 1.79 -6.72 -5.42
CA MET A 103 3.20 -7.09 -5.29
C MET A 103 4.03 -6.36 -6.32
N VAL A 104 5.20 -5.87 -5.90
CA VAL A 104 6.15 -5.26 -6.81
C VAL A 104 7.45 -6.03 -6.73
N THR A 105 8.12 -6.25 -7.87
CA THR A 105 9.27 -7.12 -7.88
C THR A 105 10.24 -6.79 -9.00
N ALA A 106 11.52 -6.93 -8.73
CA ALA A 106 12.56 -6.87 -9.76
C ALA A 106 12.72 -8.24 -10.44
N ASN A 107 12.10 -9.27 -9.89
CA ASN A 107 12.27 -10.64 -10.39
C ASN A 107 11.27 -10.93 -11.50
N GLU A 108 11.76 -11.47 -12.61
CA GLU A 108 10.93 -11.75 -13.79
C GLU A 108 10.54 -13.21 -13.93
N VAL A 109 10.82 -14.03 -12.92
CA VAL A 109 10.51 -15.46 -13.02
C VAL A 109 9.01 -15.69 -13.03
N ASN A 110 8.50 -16.26 -14.11
CA ASN A 110 7.06 -16.46 -14.29
C ASN A 110 6.41 -17.30 -13.20
N ARG A 111 7.13 -18.26 -12.65
CA ARG A 111 6.56 -19.09 -11.58
C ARG A 111 6.31 -18.29 -10.31
N HIS A 112 7.07 -17.22 -10.07
CA HIS A 112 6.83 -16.34 -8.92
C HIS A 112 5.53 -15.58 -9.10
N ARG A 113 5.27 -15.12 -10.31
CA ARG A 113 4.02 -14.44 -10.59
C ARG A 113 2.83 -15.39 -10.45
N ALA A 114 2.96 -16.60 -10.99
CA ALA A 114 1.91 -17.61 -10.88
C ALA A 114 1.62 -17.95 -9.42
N TYR A 115 2.66 -18.05 -8.61
CA TYR A 115 2.50 -18.35 -7.19
C TYR A 115 1.78 -17.21 -6.47
N ALA A 116 2.17 -15.96 -6.75
CA ALA A 116 1.50 -14.79 -6.17
C ALA A 116 0.03 -14.75 -6.55
N GLU A 117 -0.29 -15.02 -7.81
CA GLU A 117 -1.66 -15.03 -8.29
C GLU A 117 -2.47 -16.14 -7.61
N MET A 118 -1.86 -17.29 -7.40
CA MET A 118 -2.50 -18.39 -6.70
C MET A 118 -2.81 -18.02 -5.25
N LEU A 119 -1.95 -17.21 -4.62
CA LEU A 119 -2.17 -16.76 -3.25
C LEU A 119 -3.16 -15.59 -3.18
N GLY A 120 -3.63 -15.10 -4.32
CA GLY A 120 -4.67 -14.08 -4.34
C GLY A 120 -4.19 -12.65 -4.34
N VAL A 121 -3.03 -12.39 -4.96
CA VAL A 121 -2.58 -11.01 -5.13
C VAL A 121 -3.50 -10.31 -6.13
N ASP A 122 -3.77 -9.03 -5.89
CA ASP A 122 -4.67 -8.25 -6.75
C ASP A 122 -3.96 -7.69 -7.98
N ASP A 123 -2.68 -7.40 -7.87
CA ASP A 123 -1.89 -6.97 -9.02
C ASP A 123 -0.42 -7.30 -8.77
N TYR A 124 0.33 -7.41 -9.85
CA TYR A 124 1.73 -7.82 -9.78
C TYR A 124 2.50 -6.93 -10.75
N ILE A 125 3.32 -6.04 -10.22
CA ILE A 125 4.00 -5.02 -11.02
C ILE A 125 5.51 -5.25 -11.00
N ARG A 126 6.12 -5.24 -12.17
CA ARG A 126 7.56 -5.48 -12.28
C ARG A 126 8.34 -4.17 -12.19
N LYS A 127 9.42 -4.18 -11.42
CA LYS A 127 10.33 -3.04 -11.33
C LYS A 127 11.30 -3.08 -12.52
N PRO A 128 11.73 -1.97 -13.07
CA PRO A 128 11.26 -0.63 -12.75
C PRO A 128 9.89 -0.37 -13.39
N PHE A 129 9.08 0.45 -12.73
CA PHE A 129 7.76 0.77 -13.24
C PHE A 129 7.54 2.29 -13.19
N ALA A 130 6.63 2.77 -14.05
CA ALA A 130 6.22 4.17 -13.99
C ALA A 130 5.28 4.35 -12.81
N MET A 131 5.40 5.47 -12.11
CA MET A 131 4.51 5.74 -10.97
C MET A 131 3.05 5.79 -11.40
N GLU A 132 2.78 6.20 -12.64
CA GLU A 132 1.42 6.19 -13.20
C GLU A 132 0.82 4.79 -13.22
N ARG A 133 1.65 3.80 -13.53
CA ARG A 133 1.20 2.40 -13.54
C ARG A 133 0.76 1.95 -12.15
N LEU A 134 1.56 2.30 -11.13
CA LEU A 134 1.22 1.97 -9.75
C LEU A 134 -0.04 2.70 -9.31
N LEU A 135 -0.10 3.99 -9.58
CA LEU A 135 -1.23 4.82 -9.18
C LEU A 135 -2.54 4.32 -9.81
N GLU A 136 -2.48 3.93 -11.07
CA GLU A 136 -3.65 3.38 -11.76
C GLU A 136 -4.19 2.15 -11.04
N SER A 137 -3.29 1.25 -10.66
CA SER A 137 -3.67 0.03 -9.94
C SER A 137 -4.29 0.35 -8.58
N VAL A 138 -3.66 1.27 -7.85
CA VAL A 138 -4.14 1.69 -6.53
C VAL A 138 -5.55 2.28 -6.64
N GLN A 139 -5.73 3.19 -7.58
CA GLN A 139 -7.02 3.86 -7.75
C GLN A 139 -8.12 2.89 -8.13
N LYS A 140 -7.79 1.93 -8.98
CA LYS A 140 -8.74 0.91 -9.40
C LYS A 140 -9.17 0.03 -8.22
N LEU A 141 -8.22 -0.37 -7.38
CA LEU A 141 -8.53 -1.25 -6.27
C LEU A 141 -9.25 -0.53 -5.12
N LEU A 142 -8.97 0.75 -4.93
CA LEU A 142 -9.54 1.51 -3.82
C LEU A 142 -10.70 2.42 -4.21
N ALA A 143 -11.18 2.29 -5.44
CA ALA A 143 -12.27 3.11 -5.94
C ALA A 143 -13.57 2.85 -5.18
#